data_3a396a348c6eb1515cf5d48abc6d11b4
#
_entry.id   3a396a348c6eb1515cf5d48abc6d11b4
#
_cell.length_a   1.000
_cell.length_b   1.000
_cell.length_c   1.000
_cell.angle_alpha   90.00
_cell.angle_beta   90.00
_cell.angle_gamma   90.00
#
_symmetry.space_group_name_H-M   'P 1'
#
loop_
_entity.id
_entity.type
_entity.pdbx_description
1 polymer ?
#
loop_
_entity_poly.entity_id
_entity_poly.type
_entity_poly.pdbx_seq_one_letter_code
_entity_poly.pdbx_strand_id
1 'polypeptide(L)'
;GSFFIVVRLWLDVMPGIITPAAGQLLATLGAAAIIVGNVVALRQKRLKMLIAYSTVAQIGYLFLMFPLAAGLSAMQLPNDPAVTGGLLQAVSHATAKAAMFMGAGLIYSTLGHDRIADLAGVGRQLPMTLLAFALGGIALIGLPPAGGFLAKWLLLSAALTTGQWWWVAVMVVGGLLTSAYVFIVVMRALVAVDPENTPK
;
A
#
# COMPACT_ATOMS: atom_id res chain seq x y z
N GLY A 1 -12.95 -2.78 -8.55
CA GLY A 1 -13.99 -2.06 -9.27
C GLY A 1 -13.45 -0.88 -10.05
N SER A 2 -13.51 0.33 -9.47
CA SER A 2 -13.25 1.59 -10.20
C SER A 2 -11.87 1.69 -10.86
N PHE A 3 -10.81 1.23 -10.20
CA PHE A 3 -9.46 1.24 -10.79
C PHE A 3 -9.39 0.38 -12.07
N PHE A 4 -10.02 -0.79 -12.08
CA PHE A 4 -10.06 -1.65 -13.26
C PHE A 4 -10.74 -0.95 -14.46
N ILE A 5 -11.81 -0.18 -14.20
CA ILE A 5 -12.48 0.60 -15.25
C ILE A 5 -11.52 1.68 -15.80
N VAL A 6 -10.78 2.38 -14.94
CA VAL A 6 -9.78 3.37 -15.38
C VAL A 6 -8.71 2.72 -16.25
N VAL A 7 -8.21 1.55 -15.85
CA VAL A 7 -7.22 0.80 -16.65
C VAL A 7 -7.80 0.41 -18.01
N ARG A 8 -9.03 -0.12 -18.05
CA ARG A 8 -9.69 -0.50 -19.31
C ARG A 8 -9.93 0.70 -20.22
N LEU A 9 -10.40 1.82 -19.66
CA LEU A 9 -10.56 3.06 -20.42
C LEU A 9 -9.22 3.53 -21.01
N TRP A 10 -8.17 3.49 -20.20
CA TRP A 10 -6.85 3.92 -20.61
C TRP A 10 -6.25 3.02 -21.70
N LEU A 11 -6.30 1.71 -21.53
CA LEU A 11 -5.62 0.76 -22.41
C LEU A 11 -6.45 0.40 -23.65
N ASP A 12 -7.78 0.25 -23.50
CA ASP A 12 -8.60 -0.33 -24.56
C ASP A 12 -9.42 0.73 -25.34
N VAL A 13 -9.89 1.78 -24.65
CA VAL A 13 -10.83 2.74 -25.25
C VAL A 13 -10.13 3.98 -25.82
N MET A 14 -9.05 4.44 -25.18
CA MET A 14 -8.40 5.70 -25.50
C MET A 14 -6.93 5.60 -25.98
N PRO A 15 -6.46 4.50 -26.59
CA PRO A 15 -5.04 4.33 -26.92
C PRO A 15 -4.49 5.40 -27.87
N GLY A 16 -5.35 6.01 -28.71
CA GLY A 16 -4.96 7.08 -29.64
C GLY A 16 -5.03 8.51 -29.11
N ILE A 17 -5.59 8.70 -27.90
CA ILE A 17 -5.82 10.03 -27.30
C ILE A 17 -4.88 10.26 -26.11
N ILE A 18 -4.24 9.20 -25.61
CA ILE A 18 -3.36 9.26 -24.44
C ILE A 18 -2.08 10.02 -24.80
N THR A 19 -1.97 11.22 -24.25
CA THR A 19 -0.73 12.01 -24.33
C THR A 19 0.18 11.65 -23.13
N PRO A 20 1.51 11.74 -23.31
CA PRO A 20 2.45 11.60 -22.20
C PRO A 20 2.12 12.55 -21.02
N ALA A 21 1.60 13.74 -21.32
CA ALA A 21 1.17 14.72 -20.32
C ALA A 21 0.01 14.21 -19.45
N ALA A 22 -0.98 13.51 -20.03
CA ALA A 22 -2.07 12.92 -19.28
C ALA A 22 -1.59 11.83 -18.30
N GLY A 23 -0.64 10.99 -18.75
CA GLY A 23 0.02 10.00 -17.88
C GLY A 23 0.76 10.64 -16.72
N GLN A 24 1.53 11.71 -16.97
CA GLN A 24 2.25 12.45 -15.92
C GLN A 24 1.29 13.13 -14.94
N LEU A 25 0.16 13.65 -15.39
CA LEU A 25 -0.85 14.23 -14.51
C LEU A 25 -1.45 13.17 -13.57
N LEU A 26 -1.82 12.01 -14.08
CA LEU A 26 -2.31 10.90 -13.25
C LEU A 26 -1.26 10.44 -12.24
N ALA A 27 0.01 10.34 -12.65
CA ALA A 27 1.09 9.97 -11.74
C ALA A 27 1.34 11.03 -10.67
N THR A 28 1.22 12.32 -11.00
CA THR A 28 1.35 13.42 -10.02
C THR A 28 0.25 13.31 -8.96
N LEU A 29 -0.99 13.03 -9.36
CA LEU A 29 -2.10 12.76 -8.42
C LEU A 29 -1.80 11.50 -7.59
N GLY A 30 -1.26 10.45 -8.22
CA GLY A 30 -0.81 9.23 -7.54
C GLY A 30 0.29 9.52 -6.52
N ALA A 31 1.29 10.30 -6.87
CA ALA A 31 2.37 10.72 -5.96
C ALA A 31 1.85 11.54 -4.78
N ALA A 32 0.95 12.47 -5.02
CA ALA A 32 0.27 13.23 -3.96
C ALA A 32 -0.49 12.27 -3.02
N ALA A 33 -1.21 11.29 -3.58
CA ALA A 33 -1.91 10.27 -2.79
C ALA A 33 -0.95 9.41 -1.96
N ILE A 34 0.21 9.01 -2.51
CA ILE A 34 1.26 8.27 -1.78
C ILE A 34 1.73 9.07 -0.57
N ILE A 35 2.11 10.33 -0.77
CA ILE A 35 2.69 11.14 0.31
C ILE A 35 1.62 11.52 1.35
N VAL A 36 0.50 12.11 0.90
CA VAL A 36 -0.57 12.56 1.80
C VAL A 36 -1.19 11.37 2.54
N GLY A 37 -1.50 10.27 1.83
CA GLY A 37 -2.08 9.07 2.43
C GLY A 37 -1.18 8.48 3.52
N ASN A 38 0.12 8.37 3.29
CA ASN A 38 1.08 7.85 4.27
C ASN A 38 1.27 8.80 5.47
N VAL A 39 1.39 10.11 5.24
CA VAL A 39 1.53 11.11 6.31
C VAL A 39 0.28 11.13 7.20
N VAL A 40 -0.90 11.08 6.59
CA VAL A 40 -2.15 11.01 7.35
C VAL A 40 -2.28 9.69 8.10
N ALA A 41 -1.89 8.55 7.48
CA ALA A 41 -1.88 7.24 8.14
C ALA A 41 -0.99 7.24 9.39
N LEU A 42 0.21 7.82 9.32
CA LEU A 42 1.14 7.96 10.46
C LEU A 42 0.56 8.76 11.64
N ARG A 43 -0.33 9.70 11.36
CA ARG A 43 -0.98 10.55 12.39
C ARG A 43 -2.21 9.91 13.02
N GLN A 44 -2.64 8.74 12.54
CA GLN A 44 -3.85 8.10 13.06
C GLN A 44 -3.61 7.48 14.43
N LYS A 45 -4.60 7.65 15.30
CA LYS A 45 -4.63 7.05 16.64
C LYS A 45 -5.41 5.74 16.68
N ARG A 46 -6.20 5.45 15.64
CA ARG A 46 -7.05 4.26 15.53
C ARG A 46 -6.56 3.35 14.42
N LEU A 47 -6.49 2.05 14.71
CA LEU A 47 -5.95 1.04 13.80
C LEU A 47 -6.73 0.97 12.48
N LYS A 48 -8.06 0.95 12.53
CA LYS A 48 -8.91 0.92 11.31
C LYS A 48 -8.70 2.15 10.44
N MET A 49 -8.54 3.34 11.04
CA MET A 49 -8.30 4.57 10.29
C MET A 49 -6.90 4.58 9.65
N LEU A 50 -5.88 4.09 10.36
CA LEU A 50 -4.54 3.92 9.79
C LEU A 50 -4.60 3.03 8.54
N ILE A 51 -5.28 1.87 8.62
CA ILE A 51 -5.45 0.96 7.49
C ILE A 51 -6.24 1.65 6.36
N ALA A 52 -7.26 2.44 6.65
CA ALA A 52 -8.04 3.15 5.64
C ALA A 52 -7.18 4.17 4.88
N TYR A 53 -6.43 5.03 5.57
CA TYR A 53 -5.58 6.03 4.92
C TYR A 53 -4.39 5.42 4.17
N SER A 54 -3.84 4.30 4.67
CA SER A 54 -2.83 3.57 3.90
C SER A 54 -3.38 2.99 2.58
N THR A 55 -4.72 2.83 2.43
CA THR A 55 -5.33 2.48 1.14
C THR A 55 -5.15 3.60 0.12
N VAL A 56 -5.33 4.87 0.54
CA VAL A 56 -5.12 6.03 -0.34
C VAL A 56 -3.70 6.03 -0.88
N ALA A 57 -2.71 5.82 0.00
CA ALA A 57 -1.30 5.74 -0.40
C ALA A 57 -1.04 4.60 -1.39
N GLN A 58 -1.56 3.41 -1.12
CA GLN A 58 -1.32 2.25 -1.99
C GLN A 58 -2.03 2.34 -3.34
N ILE A 59 -3.19 3.00 -3.42
CA ILE A 59 -3.84 3.32 -4.70
C ILE A 59 -2.96 4.27 -5.51
N GLY A 60 -2.26 5.20 -4.86
CA GLY A 60 -1.32 6.09 -5.54
C GLY A 60 -0.26 5.35 -6.35
N TYR A 61 0.27 4.21 -5.85
CA TYR A 61 1.21 3.39 -6.60
C TYR A 61 0.60 2.82 -7.89
N LEU A 62 -0.71 2.53 -7.91
CA LEU A 62 -1.39 2.04 -9.10
C LEU A 62 -1.40 3.09 -10.22
N PHE A 63 -1.49 4.37 -9.83
CA PHE A 63 -1.49 5.46 -10.81
C PHE A 63 -0.12 5.71 -11.44
N LEU A 64 0.97 5.26 -10.81
CA LEU A 64 2.31 5.37 -11.40
C LEU A 64 2.50 4.49 -12.64
N MET A 65 1.69 3.45 -12.84
CA MET A 65 1.80 2.62 -14.04
C MET A 65 1.48 3.41 -15.33
N PHE A 66 0.61 4.43 -15.28
CA PHE A 66 0.15 5.13 -16.47
C PHE A 66 1.25 5.86 -17.24
N PRO A 67 2.11 6.70 -16.61
CA PRO A 67 3.21 7.33 -17.34
C PRO A 67 4.32 6.35 -17.72
N LEU A 68 4.47 5.26 -16.96
CA LEU A 68 5.50 4.26 -17.19
C LEU A 68 5.15 3.35 -18.39
N ALA A 69 3.85 3.15 -18.65
CA ALA A 69 3.34 2.42 -19.80
C ALA A 69 2.95 3.34 -20.97
N ALA A 70 3.21 4.65 -20.88
CA ALA A 70 2.84 5.61 -21.91
C ALA A 70 3.70 5.41 -23.19
N GLY A 71 3.04 5.42 -24.33
CA GLY A 71 3.69 5.25 -25.64
C GLY A 71 3.85 3.80 -26.11
N LEU A 72 3.39 2.83 -25.33
CA LEU A 72 3.37 1.42 -25.73
C LEU A 72 2.20 1.12 -26.67
N SER A 73 2.44 0.26 -27.66
CA SER A 73 1.37 -0.27 -28.51
C SER A 73 0.53 -1.30 -27.75
N ALA A 74 -0.72 -1.52 -28.19
CA ALA A 74 -1.61 -2.51 -27.61
C ALA A 74 -1.00 -3.93 -27.52
N MET A 75 -0.11 -4.27 -28.44
CA MET A 75 0.59 -5.55 -28.48
C MET A 75 1.70 -5.67 -27.42
N GLN A 76 2.28 -4.56 -26.97
CA GLN A 76 3.35 -4.52 -25.96
C GLN A 76 2.80 -4.47 -24.54
N LEU A 77 1.62 -3.90 -24.31
CA LEU A 77 1.02 -3.68 -23.02
C LEU A 77 0.90 -4.94 -22.13
N PRO A 78 0.48 -6.13 -22.64
CA PRO A 78 0.31 -7.32 -21.80
C PRO A 78 1.61 -7.82 -21.15
N ASN A 79 2.77 -7.54 -21.75
CA ASN A 79 4.08 -7.99 -21.29
C ASN A 79 4.91 -6.86 -20.67
N ASP A 80 4.34 -5.67 -20.54
CA ASP A 80 5.07 -4.52 -19.99
C ASP A 80 5.22 -4.63 -18.48
N PRO A 81 6.43 -4.38 -17.93
CA PRO A 81 6.69 -4.44 -16.50
C PRO A 81 5.84 -3.46 -15.68
N ALA A 82 5.54 -2.26 -16.20
CA ALA A 82 4.73 -1.29 -15.48
C ALA A 82 3.27 -1.74 -15.36
N VAL A 83 2.69 -2.28 -16.43
CA VAL A 83 1.33 -2.81 -16.42
C VAL A 83 1.23 -4.03 -15.50
N THR A 84 2.16 -4.97 -15.64
CA THR A 84 2.24 -6.17 -14.77
C THR A 84 2.43 -5.76 -13.30
N GLY A 85 3.34 -4.83 -13.03
CA GLY A 85 3.58 -4.30 -11.70
C GLY A 85 2.34 -3.62 -11.10
N GLY A 86 1.62 -2.81 -11.87
CA GLY A 86 0.37 -2.17 -11.45
C GLY A 86 -0.73 -3.20 -11.11
N LEU A 87 -0.94 -4.22 -11.95
CA LEU A 87 -1.92 -5.26 -11.71
C LEU A 87 -1.56 -6.12 -10.48
N LEU A 88 -0.30 -6.52 -10.34
CA LEU A 88 0.19 -7.24 -9.16
C LEU A 88 0.03 -6.39 -7.90
N GLN A 89 0.28 -5.09 -7.98
CA GLN A 89 0.07 -4.17 -6.86
C GLN A 89 -1.41 -4.14 -6.45
N ALA A 90 -2.34 -4.12 -7.40
CA ALA A 90 -3.76 -4.14 -7.10
C ALA A 90 -4.18 -5.43 -6.34
N VAL A 91 -3.71 -6.60 -6.81
CA VAL A 91 -4.01 -7.90 -6.20
C VAL A 91 -3.36 -8.02 -4.82
N SER A 92 -2.06 -7.72 -4.71
CA SER A 92 -1.32 -7.77 -3.45
C SER A 92 -1.90 -6.81 -2.41
N HIS A 93 -2.28 -5.60 -2.84
CA HIS A 93 -2.94 -4.61 -1.99
C HIS A 93 -4.29 -5.12 -1.47
N ALA A 94 -5.14 -5.69 -2.34
CA ALA A 94 -6.46 -6.18 -1.95
C ALA A 94 -6.37 -7.31 -0.92
N THR A 95 -5.47 -8.27 -1.12
CA THR A 95 -5.26 -9.39 -0.20
C THR A 95 -4.67 -8.93 1.14
N ALA A 96 -3.65 -8.07 1.12
CA ALA A 96 -3.06 -7.51 2.33
C ALA A 96 -4.09 -6.72 3.15
N LYS A 97 -4.93 -5.92 2.49
CA LYS A 97 -5.98 -5.15 3.16
C LYS A 97 -7.05 -6.03 3.78
N ALA A 98 -7.49 -7.09 3.09
CA ALA A 98 -8.44 -8.04 3.64
C ALA A 98 -7.90 -8.63 4.96
N ALA A 99 -6.65 -9.11 4.96
CA ALA A 99 -6.02 -9.66 6.15
C ALA A 99 -5.90 -8.62 7.28
N MET A 100 -5.45 -7.40 6.98
CA MET A 100 -5.27 -6.34 7.97
C MET A 100 -6.60 -5.85 8.57
N PHE A 101 -7.65 -5.68 7.75
CA PHE A 101 -8.97 -5.27 8.26
C PHE A 101 -9.63 -6.37 9.09
N MET A 102 -9.52 -7.64 8.68
CA MET A 102 -9.99 -8.76 9.51
C MET A 102 -9.24 -8.81 10.83
N GLY A 103 -7.91 -8.68 10.81
CA GLY A 103 -7.09 -8.61 12.02
C GLY A 103 -7.48 -7.45 12.93
N ALA A 104 -7.66 -6.25 12.39
CA ALA A 104 -8.13 -5.10 13.17
C ALA A 104 -9.57 -5.29 13.70
N GLY A 105 -10.41 -6.04 12.98
CA GLY A 105 -11.73 -6.43 13.45
C GLY A 105 -11.67 -7.35 14.68
N LEU A 106 -10.82 -8.38 14.62
CA LEU A 106 -10.60 -9.32 15.74
C LEU A 106 -10.00 -8.61 16.97
N ILE A 107 -9.02 -7.73 16.77
CA ILE A 107 -8.45 -6.91 17.84
C ILE A 107 -9.55 -6.07 18.50
N TYR A 108 -10.37 -5.40 17.67
CA TYR A 108 -11.48 -4.59 18.18
C TYR A 108 -12.51 -5.41 18.97
N SER A 109 -12.88 -6.61 18.50
CA SER A 109 -13.83 -7.48 19.18
C SER A 109 -13.32 -8.00 20.52
N THR A 110 -12.00 -8.17 20.66
CA THR A 110 -11.36 -8.68 21.89
C THR A 110 -11.11 -7.57 22.91
N LEU A 111 -10.63 -6.40 22.45
CA LEU A 111 -10.25 -5.30 23.36
C LEU A 111 -11.39 -4.28 23.58
N GLY A 112 -12.46 -4.31 22.77
CA GLY A 112 -13.51 -3.28 22.78
C GLY A 112 -13.11 -1.95 22.12
N HIS A 113 -11.87 -1.81 21.67
CA HIS A 113 -11.33 -0.61 21.01
C HIS A 113 -10.25 -0.93 19.99
N ASP A 114 -9.89 0.06 19.14
CA ASP A 114 -8.85 -0.03 18.11
C ASP A 114 -7.78 1.08 18.27
N ARG A 115 -7.54 1.54 19.51
CA ARG A 115 -6.53 2.56 19.78
C ARG A 115 -5.14 1.97 19.67
N ILE A 116 -4.29 2.57 18.84
CA ILE A 116 -2.91 2.09 18.59
C ILE A 116 -2.05 2.21 19.86
N ALA A 117 -2.32 3.20 20.71
CA ALA A 117 -1.60 3.37 21.98
C ALA A 117 -1.78 2.20 22.93
N ASP A 118 -2.96 1.59 22.92
CA ASP A 118 -3.43 0.60 23.90
C ASP A 118 -3.39 -0.84 23.33
N LEU A 119 -2.50 -1.11 22.34
CA LEU A 119 -2.34 -2.44 21.73
C LEU A 119 -1.38 -3.35 22.51
N ALA A 120 -0.82 -2.91 23.64
CA ALA A 120 0.10 -3.72 24.44
C ALA A 120 -0.54 -5.06 24.82
N GLY A 121 0.22 -6.15 24.71
CA GLY A 121 -0.25 -7.50 25.03
C GLY A 121 -1.05 -8.22 23.95
N VAL A 122 -1.49 -7.54 22.88
CA VAL A 122 -2.21 -8.16 21.73
C VAL A 122 -1.41 -9.30 21.12
N GLY A 123 -0.09 -9.18 21.04
CA GLY A 123 0.77 -10.23 20.50
C GLY A 123 0.72 -11.54 21.30
N ARG A 124 0.42 -11.47 22.60
CA ARG A 124 0.24 -12.67 23.44
C ARG A 124 -1.19 -13.21 23.38
N GLN A 125 -2.18 -12.34 23.32
CA GLN A 125 -3.61 -12.73 23.31
C GLN A 125 -4.05 -13.22 21.92
N LEU A 126 -3.57 -12.59 20.85
CA LEU A 126 -3.97 -12.85 19.47
C LEU A 126 -2.74 -13.00 18.55
N PRO A 127 -1.84 -13.99 18.79
CA PRO A 127 -0.57 -14.10 18.05
C PRO A 127 -0.78 -14.30 16.56
N MET A 128 -1.73 -15.12 16.14
CA MET A 128 -2.02 -15.37 14.73
C MET A 128 -2.61 -14.14 14.03
N THR A 129 -3.42 -13.36 14.73
CA THR A 129 -3.98 -12.11 14.22
C THR A 129 -2.88 -11.07 14.02
N LEU A 130 -1.96 -10.95 14.97
CA LEU A 130 -0.83 -10.04 14.84
C LEU A 130 0.11 -10.49 13.72
N LEU A 131 0.36 -11.79 13.59
CA LEU A 131 1.15 -12.34 12.48
C LEU A 131 0.51 -12.02 11.12
N ALA A 132 -0.80 -12.25 10.96
CA ALA A 132 -1.52 -11.93 9.72
C ALA A 132 -1.47 -10.42 9.41
N PHE A 133 -1.60 -9.57 10.43
CA PHE A 133 -1.46 -8.13 10.29
C PHE A 133 -0.04 -7.74 9.86
N ALA A 134 0.99 -8.32 10.47
CA ALA A 134 2.39 -8.07 10.14
C ALA A 134 2.74 -8.52 8.70
N LEU A 135 2.27 -9.71 8.29
CA LEU A 135 2.45 -10.19 6.91
C LEU A 135 1.75 -9.29 5.89
N GLY A 136 0.52 -8.83 6.18
CA GLY A 136 -0.16 -7.83 5.36
C GLY A 136 0.63 -6.52 5.29
N GLY A 137 1.19 -6.08 6.42
CA GLY A 137 2.07 -4.92 6.50
C GLY A 137 3.34 -5.07 5.64
N ILE A 138 4.01 -6.22 5.70
CA ILE A 138 5.18 -6.56 4.87
C ILE A 138 4.83 -6.47 3.38
N ALA A 139 3.65 -6.96 2.99
CA ALA A 139 3.16 -6.86 1.62
C ALA A 139 2.91 -5.41 1.20
N LEU A 140 2.36 -4.55 2.08
CA LEU A 140 2.16 -3.12 1.80
C LEU A 140 3.47 -2.34 1.71
N ILE A 141 4.46 -2.67 2.54
CA ILE A 141 5.82 -2.09 2.47
C ILE A 141 6.45 -2.46 1.13
N GLY A 142 6.26 -3.69 0.68
CA GLY A 142 6.91 -4.26 -0.50
C GLY A 142 8.25 -4.89 -0.15
N LEU A 143 8.27 -5.72 0.90
CA LEU A 143 9.45 -6.53 1.26
C LEU A 143 9.29 -7.97 0.77
N PRO A 144 10.40 -8.66 0.39
CA PRO A 144 10.35 -10.08 0.10
C PRO A 144 9.91 -10.90 1.33
N PRO A 145 9.21 -12.01 1.15
CA PRO A 145 8.77 -12.66 -0.10
C PRO A 145 7.37 -12.24 -0.59
N ALA A 146 6.85 -11.11 -0.14
CA ALA A 146 5.47 -10.71 -0.43
C ALA A 146 5.28 -10.28 -1.90
N GLY A 147 4.06 -10.51 -2.44
CA GLY A 147 3.70 -10.09 -3.80
C GLY A 147 3.81 -8.58 -4.04
N GLY A 148 3.65 -7.77 -2.99
CA GLY A 148 3.88 -6.32 -3.05
C GLY A 148 5.32 -5.93 -3.37
N PHE A 149 6.29 -6.76 -3.00
CA PHE A 149 7.69 -6.57 -3.40
C PHE A 149 7.85 -6.66 -4.92
N LEU A 150 7.39 -7.76 -5.52
CA LEU A 150 7.49 -7.95 -6.97
C LEU A 150 6.77 -6.84 -7.74
N ALA A 151 5.60 -6.44 -7.28
CA ALA A 151 4.83 -5.36 -7.87
C ALA A 151 5.61 -4.03 -7.87
N LYS A 152 6.13 -3.63 -6.72
CA LYS A 152 6.92 -2.39 -6.58
C LYS A 152 8.26 -2.47 -7.30
N TRP A 153 8.87 -3.63 -7.31
CA TRP A 153 10.12 -3.86 -8.07
C TRP A 153 9.92 -3.65 -9.57
N LEU A 154 8.84 -4.18 -10.13
CA LEU A 154 8.52 -3.99 -11.55
C LEU A 154 8.25 -2.53 -11.89
N LEU A 155 7.45 -1.82 -11.05
CA LEU A 155 7.21 -0.38 -11.23
C LEU A 155 8.50 0.44 -11.10
N LEU A 156 9.35 0.10 -10.12
CA LEU A 156 10.63 0.77 -9.93
C LEU A 156 11.57 0.56 -11.12
N SER A 157 11.66 -0.69 -11.59
CA SER A 157 12.47 -1.04 -12.76
C SER A 157 11.98 -0.31 -14.01
N ALA A 158 10.66 -0.22 -14.23
CA ALA A 158 10.07 0.53 -15.32
C ALA A 158 10.37 2.03 -15.21
N ALA A 159 10.32 2.61 -14.02
CA ALA A 159 10.66 4.02 -13.81
C ALA A 159 12.15 4.31 -14.08
N LEU A 160 13.04 3.39 -13.71
CA LEU A 160 14.47 3.50 -13.99
C LEU A 160 14.77 3.38 -15.49
N THR A 161 14.18 2.41 -16.18
CA THR A 161 14.42 2.17 -17.61
C THR A 161 13.85 3.28 -18.49
N THR A 162 12.74 3.91 -18.06
CA THR A 162 12.15 5.07 -18.76
C THR A 162 12.79 6.41 -18.35
N GLY A 163 13.79 6.41 -17.45
CA GLY A 163 14.48 7.63 -17.01
C GLY A 163 13.65 8.54 -16.11
N GLN A 164 12.53 8.05 -15.54
CA GLN A 164 11.59 8.85 -14.73
C GLN A 164 11.96 8.79 -13.23
N TRP A 165 13.11 9.31 -12.86
CA TRP A 165 13.71 9.26 -11.54
C TRP A 165 12.86 9.83 -10.39
N TRP A 166 12.03 10.83 -10.69
CA TRP A 166 11.15 11.43 -9.69
C TRP A 166 10.14 10.43 -9.15
N TRP A 167 9.64 9.48 -9.96
CA TRP A 167 8.75 8.42 -9.49
C TRP A 167 9.48 7.40 -8.61
N VAL A 168 10.73 7.12 -8.89
CA VAL A 168 11.59 6.29 -8.02
C VAL A 168 11.69 6.90 -6.63
N ALA A 169 11.99 8.21 -6.53
CA ALA A 169 12.06 8.91 -5.25
C ALA A 169 10.74 8.85 -4.48
N VAL A 170 9.61 9.10 -5.17
CA VAL A 170 8.27 9.01 -4.56
C VAL A 170 7.98 7.60 -4.04
N MET A 171 8.30 6.55 -4.81
CA MET A 171 8.10 5.16 -4.39
C MET A 171 8.93 4.79 -3.17
N VAL A 172 10.20 5.20 -3.13
CA VAL A 172 11.10 4.95 -1.99
C VAL A 172 10.60 5.66 -0.72
N VAL A 173 10.31 6.96 -0.82
CA VAL A 173 9.79 7.74 0.32
C VAL A 173 8.46 7.16 0.80
N GLY A 174 7.55 6.81 -0.10
CA GLY A 174 6.28 6.18 0.25
C GLY A 174 6.46 4.82 0.94
N GLY A 175 7.44 4.00 0.50
CA GLY A 175 7.81 2.73 1.13
C GLY A 175 8.33 2.92 2.56
N LEU A 176 9.22 3.90 2.78
CA LEU A 176 9.74 4.24 4.10
C LEU A 176 8.64 4.72 5.07
N LEU A 177 7.74 5.58 4.60
CA LEU A 177 6.60 6.03 5.40
C LEU A 177 5.66 4.86 5.74
N THR A 178 5.43 3.94 4.80
CA THR A 178 4.64 2.73 5.02
C THR A 178 5.29 1.84 6.09
N SER A 179 6.61 1.65 6.01
CA SER A 179 7.38 0.88 6.99
C SER A 179 7.23 1.47 8.39
N ALA A 180 7.29 2.80 8.52
CA ALA A 180 7.22 3.48 9.80
C ALA A 180 5.91 3.16 10.55
N TYR A 181 4.73 3.30 9.92
CA TYR A 181 3.48 3.04 10.64
C TYR A 181 3.22 1.55 10.87
N VAL A 182 3.62 0.67 9.96
CA VAL A 182 3.50 -0.78 10.17
C VAL A 182 4.36 -1.19 11.36
N PHE A 183 5.61 -0.72 11.41
CA PHE A 183 6.52 -1.00 12.51
C PHE A 183 5.99 -0.49 13.85
N ILE A 184 5.48 0.76 13.91
CA ILE A 184 4.88 1.33 15.12
C ILE A 184 3.75 0.45 15.66
N VAL A 185 2.84 -0.01 14.80
CA VAL A 185 1.71 -0.84 15.21
C VAL A 185 2.18 -2.21 15.74
N VAL A 186 3.06 -2.88 14.99
CA VAL A 186 3.56 -4.21 15.36
C VAL A 186 4.36 -4.15 16.66
N MET A 187 5.26 -3.17 16.79
CA MET A 187 6.06 -3.01 18.00
C MET A 187 5.18 -2.72 19.23
N ARG A 188 4.18 -1.85 19.10
CA ARG A 188 3.23 -1.60 20.21
C ARG A 188 2.45 -2.84 20.62
N ALA A 189 2.02 -3.65 19.66
CA ALA A 189 1.29 -4.89 19.93
C ALA A 189 2.16 -5.97 20.59
N LEU A 190 3.49 -5.94 20.39
CA LEU A 190 4.45 -6.87 20.99
C LEU A 190 4.90 -6.47 22.40
N VAL A 191 4.72 -5.21 22.81
CA VAL A 191 5.07 -4.77 24.16
C VAL A 191 4.24 -5.55 25.18
N ALA A 192 4.92 -6.09 26.21
CA ALA A 192 4.26 -6.77 27.31
C ALA A 192 3.46 -5.77 28.15
N VAL A 193 2.30 -6.20 28.63
CA VAL A 193 1.55 -5.44 29.64
C VAL A 193 2.29 -5.58 30.95
N ASP A 194 2.64 -4.48 31.57
CA ASP A 194 3.25 -4.46 32.91
C ASP A 194 2.16 -4.82 33.94
N PRO A 195 2.31 -5.88 34.76
CA PRO A 195 1.28 -6.31 35.71
C PRO A 195 0.93 -5.26 36.77
N GLU A 196 1.83 -4.31 37.02
CA GLU A 196 1.63 -3.25 38.03
C GLU A 196 0.72 -2.11 37.56
N ASN A 197 0.41 -2.00 36.26
CA ASN A 197 -0.37 -0.90 35.69
C ASN A 197 -1.78 -1.32 35.22
N THR A 198 -2.32 -2.44 35.67
CA THR A 198 -3.74 -2.76 35.46
C THR A 198 -4.61 -1.92 36.38
N PRO A 199 -5.44 -1.01 35.84
CA PRO A 199 -6.46 -0.35 36.68
C PRO A 199 -7.40 -1.40 37.23
N LYS A 200 -7.53 -1.42 38.60
CA LYS A 200 -8.48 -2.26 39.34
C LYS A 200 -9.92 -1.92 38.98
#